data_51c23a0907806ca91f13da0b4c5aba3a
#
_entry.id   51c23a0907806ca91f13da0b4c5aba3a
#
_cell.length_a   1.000
_cell.length_b   1.000
_cell.length_c   1.000
_cell.angle_alpha   90.00
_cell.angle_beta   90.00
_cell.angle_gamma   90.00
#
_symmetry.space_group_name_H-M   'P 1'
#
loop_
_entity.id
_entity.type
_entity.pdbx_description
1 polymer ?
#
loop_
_entity_poly.entity_id
_entity_poly.type
_entity_poly.pdbx_seq_one_letter_code
_entity_poly.pdbx_strand_id
1 'polypeptide(L)'
;DGNAMDGFRKHLEMDFASIYVLNLRGNGRTSGEICRKEGGQIFALGSGSKATICITLLVKKRNSSVKAVIHYRDIGDYLKREEKLGLLRKYGSFLSESMPDLETLHPNKDNDWINLRNPVFSTFIPLGDKKEKSKETFFELIYSNGLKTNRDTWVYNSSRTALAENMTQCI
;
A
#
# COMPACT_ATOMS: atom_id res chain seq x y z
N ASP A 1 2.71 -2.40 -0.84
CA ASP A 1 2.41 -1.09 -1.34
C ASP A 1 3.64 -0.27 -1.70
N GLY A 2 3.77 0.13 -2.96
CA GLY A 2 4.80 1.03 -3.45
C GLY A 2 6.22 0.65 -3.08
N ASN A 3 7.10 1.64 -3.08
CA ASN A 3 8.55 1.47 -2.89
C ASN A 3 8.94 1.04 -1.46
N ALA A 4 8.09 1.28 -0.46
CA ALA A 4 8.42 1.03 0.94
C ALA A 4 8.39 -0.46 1.34
N MET A 5 7.86 -1.35 0.49
CA MET A 5 7.61 -2.75 0.81
C MET A 5 8.40 -3.73 -0.08
N ASP A 6 9.44 -3.26 -0.73
CA ASP A 6 10.31 -4.08 -1.59
C ASP A 6 10.97 -5.24 -0.83
N GLY A 7 11.53 -4.98 0.34
CA GLY A 7 12.10 -6.00 1.21
C GLY A 7 11.08 -7.03 1.68
N PHE A 8 9.86 -6.59 2.02
CA PHE A 8 8.79 -7.50 2.42
C PHE A 8 8.37 -8.42 1.28
N ARG A 9 8.15 -7.87 0.07
CA ARG A 9 7.84 -8.67 -1.12
C ARG A 9 8.93 -9.68 -1.44
N LYS A 10 10.20 -9.26 -1.37
CA LYS A 10 11.36 -10.15 -1.55
C LYS A 10 11.33 -11.34 -0.58
N HIS A 11 11.05 -11.10 0.68
CA HIS A 11 10.98 -12.19 1.68
C HIS A 11 9.80 -13.12 1.42
N LEU A 12 8.64 -12.60 1.02
CA LEU A 12 7.52 -13.46 0.62
C LEU A 12 7.88 -14.36 -0.55
N GLU A 13 8.59 -13.85 -1.57
CA GLU A 13 9.05 -14.66 -2.70
C GLU A 13 10.03 -15.76 -2.29
N MET A 14 10.83 -15.53 -1.26
CA MET A 14 11.81 -16.52 -0.76
C MET A 14 11.17 -17.55 0.15
N ASP A 15 10.17 -17.17 0.91
CA ASP A 15 9.58 -18.01 1.97
C ASP A 15 8.46 -18.93 1.48
N PHE A 16 7.83 -18.61 0.36
CA PHE A 16 6.68 -19.35 -0.18
C PHE A 16 6.99 -19.96 -1.56
N ALA A 17 6.25 -20.97 -1.93
CA ALA A 17 6.34 -21.62 -3.24
C ALA A 17 5.37 -21.01 -4.27
N SER A 18 4.20 -20.57 -3.80
CA SER A 18 3.22 -19.90 -4.64
C SER A 18 2.49 -18.82 -3.83
N ILE A 19 2.18 -17.73 -4.48
CA ILE A 19 1.48 -16.57 -3.90
C ILE A 19 0.32 -16.25 -4.83
N TYR A 20 -0.90 -16.27 -4.31
CA TYR A 20 -2.10 -15.91 -5.05
C TYR A 20 -2.63 -14.59 -4.52
N VAL A 21 -2.89 -13.63 -5.39
CA VAL A 21 -3.36 -12.30 -5.02
C VAL A 21 -4.58 -11.93 -5.84
N LEU A 22 -5.70 -11.71 -5.17
CA LEU A 22 -6.89 -11.12 -5.75
C LEU A 22 -7.03 -9.68 -5.25
N ASN A 23 -6.79 -8.72 -6.14
CA ASN A 23 -6.91 -7.30 -5.84
C ASN A 23 -8.38 -6.88 -5.93
N LEU A 24 -8.95 -6.43 -4.83
CA LEU A 24 -10.34 -5.99 -4.74
C LEU A 24 -10.49 -4.48 -4.92
N ARG A 25 -9.38 -3.76 -5.11
CA ARG A 25 -9.36 -2.30 -5.26
C ARG A 25 -10.06 -1.57 -4.09
N GLY A 26 -10.72 -0.45 -4.35
CA GLY A 26 -11.48 0.29 -3.34
C GLY A 26 -10.65 1.35 -2.62
N ASN A 27 -9.63 1.93 -3.28
CA ASN A 27 -8.83 3.01 -2.72
C ASN A 27 -9.63 4.31 -2.65
N GLY A 28 -10.21 4.60 -1.50
CA GLY A 28 -10.96 5.84 -1.25
C GLY A 28 -10.10 7.07 -0.98
N ARG A 29 -8.77 6.97 -1.10
CA ARG A 29 -7.84 8.11 -0.97
C ARG A 29 -7.50 8.75 -2.31
N THR A 30 -7.91 8.14 -3.41
CA THR A 30 -7.75 8.69 -4.76
C THR A 30 -8.91 9.62 -5.11
N SER A 31 -8.77 10.39 -6.18
CA SER A 31 -9.79 11.32 -6.67
C SER A 31 -10.00 11.19 -8.17
N GLY A 32 -11.05 11.81 -8.67
CA GLY A 32 -11.36 11.86 -10.10
C GLY A 32 -11.60 10.48 -10.71
N GLU A 33 -11.06 10.25 -11.90
CA GLU A 33 -11.25 9.01 -12.66
C GLU A 33 -10.62 7.79 -11.96
N ILE A 34 -9.49 7.97 -11.30
CA ILE A 34 -8.83 6.90 -10.55
C ILE A 34 -9.75 6.38 -9.45
N CYS A 35 -10.38 7.28 -8.70
CA CYS A 35 -11.34 6.90 -7.66
C CYS A 35 -12.55 6.16 -8.22
N ARG A 36 -13.07 6.57 -9.39
CA ARG A 36 -14.16 5.88 -10.06
C ARG A 36 -13.79 4.46 -10.48
N LYS A 37 -12.59 4.27 -11.04
CA LYS A 37 -12.06 2.95 -11.40
C LYS A 37 -11.87 2.04 -10.18
N GLU A 38 -11.40 2.59 -9.07
CA GLU A 38 -11.26 1.85 -7.81
C GLU A 38 -12.60 1.28 -7.31
N GLY A 39 -13.70 1.99 -7.57
CA GLY A 39 -15.04 1.54 -7.24
C GLY A 39 -15.36 1.52 -5.75
N GLY A 40 -16.36 0.74 -5.37
CA GLY A 40 -16.85 0.67 -4.01
C GLY A 40 -15.87 0.03 -3.02
N GLN A 41 -15.78 0.60 -1.83
CA GLN A 41 -14.98 0.06 -0.71
C GLN A 41 -15.71 -1.11 -0.05
N ILE A 42 -15.02 -2.21 0.24
CA ILE A 42 -15.63 -3.39 0.86
C ILE A 42 -15.97 -3.14 2.33
N PHE A 43 -15.11 -2.42 3.06
CA PHE A 43 -15.28 -2.13 4.49
C PHE A 43 -15.64 -0.66 4.77
N ALA A 44 -16.48 -0.05 3.95
CA ALA A 44 -16.82 1.38 4.03
C ALA A 44 -17.82 1.74 5.16
N LEU A 45 -18.12 0.86 6.10
CA LEU A 45 -19.06 1.14 7.18
C LEU A 45 -18.36 1.86 8.35
N GLY A 46 -18.69 3.13 8.55
CA GLY A 46 -18.20 3.94 9.67
C GLY A 46 -16.75 4.39 9.51
N SER A 47 -15.88 4.05 10.44
CA SER A 47 -14.44 4.36 10.45
C SER A 47 -13.61 3.45 9.58
N GLY A 48 -14.19 2.81 8.56
CA GLY A 48 -13.54 1.83 7.69
C GLY A 48 -12.30 2.36 6.98
N SER A 49 -11.36 1.46 6.71
CA SER A 49 -10.14 1.78 5.96
C SER A 49 -10.47 2.25 4.55
N LYS A 50 -9.90 3.39 4.15
CA LYS A 50 -9.94 3.89 2.77
C LYS A 50 -8.84 3.27 1.89
N ALA A 51 -8.10 2.30 2.38
CA ALA A 51 -7.04 1.64 1.64
C ALA A 51 -7.61 0.57 0.69
N THR A 52 -6.89 0.31 -0.38
CA THR A 52 -7.10 -0.86 -1.26
C THR A 52 -7.04 -2.14 -0.44
N ILE A 53 -7.87 -3.10 -0.77
CA ILE A 53 -7.91 -4.41 -0.13
C ILE A 53 -7.57 -5.48 -1.15
N CYS A 54 -6.83 -6.50 -0.71
CA CYS A 54 -6.60 -7.72 -1.48
C CYS A 54 -6.80 -8.96 -0.61
N ILE A 55 -7.12 -10.06 -1.26
CA ILE A 55 -7.09 -11.40 -0.66
C ILE A 55 -5.79 -12.03 -1.12
N THR A 56 -4.96 -12.46 -0.17
CA THR A 56 -3.67 -13.10 -0.47
C THR A 56 -3.65 -14.50 0.14
N LEU A 57 -3.36 -15.51 -0.69
CA LEU A 57 -3.12 -16.90 -0.27
C LEU A 57 -1.65 -17.22 -0.46
N LEU A 58 -0.98 -17.58 0.62
CA LEU A 58 0.44 -17.94 0.64
C LEU A 58 0.60 -19.44 0.81
N VAL A 59 1.22 -20.10 -0.16
CA VAL A 59 1.43 -21.55 -0.16
C VAL A 59 2.90 -21.86 0.11
N LYS A 60 3.17 -22.52 1.22
CA LYS A 60 4.53 -22.95 1.59
C LYS A 60 4.74 -24.42 1.29
N LYS A 61 5.81 -24.73 0.57
CA LYS A 61 6.26 -26.11 0.32
C LYS A 61 7.52 -26.39 1.14
N ARG A 62 7.52 -27.45 1.92
CA ARG A 62 8.73 -27.88 2.66
C ARG A 62 9.86 -28.16 1.68
N ASN A 63 11.07 -27.69 2.01
CA ASN A 63 12.30 -27.90 1.23
C ASN A 63 12.27 -27.37 -0.20
N SER A 64 11.50 -26.31 -0.49
CA SER A 64 11.58 -25.60 -1.76
C SER A 64 12.65 -24.52 -1.66
N SER A 65 13.66 -24.57 -2.54
CA SER A 65 14.66 -23.52 -2.73
C SER A 65 14.33 -22.58 -3.89
N VAL A 66 13.18 -22.79 -4.52
CA VAL A 66 12.74 -22.01 -5.69
C VAL A 66 11.88 -20.84 -5.21
N LYS A 67 12.11 -19.67 -5.80
CA LYS A 67 11.27 -18.48 -5.55
C LYS A 67 9.81 -18.74 -5.89
N ALA A 68 8.92 -18.08 -5.15
CA ALA A 68 7.48 -18.19 -5.35
C ALA A 68 7.05 -17.77 -6.77
N VAL A 69 6.11 -18.51 -7.33
CA VAL A 69 5.34 -18.06 -8.48
C VAL A 69 4.19 -17.20 -7.98
N ILE A 70 4.04 -16.00 -8.55
CA ILE A 70 3.03 -15.03 -8.13
C ILE A 70 1.89 -15.06 -9.14
N HIS A 71 0.70 -15.41 -8.66
CA HIS A 71 -0.54 -15.44 -9.43
C HIS A 71 -1.42 -14.29 -9.01
N TYR A 72 -1.75 -13.41 -9.94
CA TYR A 72 -2.46 -12.17 -9.68
C TYR A 72 -3.75 -12.07 -10.49
N ARG A 73 -4.76 -11.50 -9.87
CA ARG A 73 -5.99 -11.09 -10.54
C ARG A 73 -6.49 -9.78 -9.97
N ASP A 74 -6.85 -8.88 -10.87
CA ASP A 74 -7.58 -7.67 -10.55
C ASP A 74 -9.08 -7.91 -10.74
N ILE A 75 -9.91 -7.43 -9.81
CA ILE A 75 -11.35 -7.66 -9.83
C ILE A 75 -12.07 -6.88 -10.94
N GLY A 76 -11.45 -5.79 -11.42
CA GLY A 76 -11.97 -4.95 -12.49
C GLY A 76 -12.32 -3.52 -12.06
N ASP A 77 -12.56 -2.67 -13.08
CA ASP A 77 -12.87 -1.24 -12.95
C ASP A 77 -14.36 -1.01 -12.60
N TYR A 78 -14.66 0.11 -11.94
CA TYR A 78 -15.98 0.70 -11.69
C TYR A 78 -16.97 -0.15 -10.89
N LEU A 79 -16.55 -1.26 -10.30
CA LEU A 79 -17.43 -2.16 -9.57
C LEU A 79 -17.89 -1.55 -8.24
N LYS A 80 -19.18 -1.60 -7.98
CA LYS A 80 -19.75 -1.26 -6.68
C LYS A 80 -19.41 -2.35 -5.66
N ARG A 81 -19.56 -2.02 -4.37
CA ARG A 81 -19.30 -2.94 -3.26
C ARG A 81 -20.07 -4.28 -3.42
N GLU A 82 -21.35 -4.20 -3.71
CA GLU A 82 -22.23 -5.36 -3.84
C GLU A 82 -21.84 -6.25 -5.02
N GLU A 83 -21.39 -5.64 -6.13
CA GLU A 83 -20.89 -6.36 -7.31
C GLU A 83 -19.60 -7.11 -7.00
N LYS A 84 -18.66 -6.48 -6.30
CA LYS A 84 -17.43 -7.13 -5.83
C LYS A 84 -17.72 -8.31 -4.92
N LEU A 85 -18.64 -8.15 -3.96
CA LEU A 85 -19.05 -9.24 -3.06
C LEU A 85 -19.77 -10.36 -3.82
N GLY A 86 -20.57 -10.02 -4.84
CA GLY A 86 -21.21 -10.99 -5.73
C GLY A 86 -20.18 -11.82 -6.50
N LEU A 87 -19.16 -11.15 -7.06
CA LEU A 87 -18.06 -11.85 -7.75
C LEU A 87 -17.28 -12.76 -6.81
N LEU A 88 -16.97 -12.33 -5.59
CA LEU A 88 -16.29 -13.17 -4.60
C LEU A 88 -17.10 -14.44 -4.26
N ARG A 89 -18.41 -14.31 -4.11
CA ARG A 89 -19.28 -15.48 -3.88
C ARG A 89 -19.28 -16.41 -5.09
N LYS A 90 -19.30 -15.86 -6.32
CA LYS A 90 -19.24 -16.61 -7.56
C LYS A 90 -17.91 -17.36 -7.72
N TYR A 91 -16.79 -16.71 -7.40
CA TYR A 91 -15.46 -17.33 -7.50
C TYR A 91 -15.26 -18.45 -6.49
N GLY A 92 -15.78 -18.32 -5.30
CA GLY A 92 -15.70 -19.32 -4.23
C GLY A 92 -14.30 -19.57 -3.71
N SER A 93 -13.38 -20.03 -4.56
CA SER A 93 -11.97 -20.24 -4.19
C SER A 93 -11.02 -20.00 -5.37
N PHE A 94 -9.72 -19.88 -5.10
CA PHE A 94 -8.68 -19.77 -6.14
C PHE A 94 -8.56 -21.00 -7.06
N LEU A 95 -9.11 -22.14 -6.65
CA LEU A 95 -9.09 -23.40 -7.41
C LEU A 95 -10.42 -23.70 -8.09
N SER A 96 -11.40 -22.84 -7.97
CA SER A 96 -12.73 -23.03 -8.56
C SER A 96 -12.67 -22.79 -10.08
N GLU A 97 -13.42 -23.58 -10.86
CA GLU A 97 -13.62 -23.37 -12.30
C GLU A 97 -14.28 -22.02 -12.61
N SER A 98 -15.00 -21.45 -11.65
CA SER A 98 -15.60 -20.12 -11.77
C SER A 98 -14.63 -18.98 -11.49
N MET A 99 -13.42 -19.27 -11.01
CA MET A 99 -12.36 -18.27 -10.85
C MET A 99 -11.74 -17.96 -12.22
N PRO A 100 -11.72 -16.69 -12.66
CA PRO A 100 -11.03 -16.32 -13.88
C PRO A 100 -9.54 -16.62 -13.82
N ASP A 101 -8.91 -16.78 -14.98
CA ASP A 101 -7.47 -17.00 -15.09
C ASP A 101 -6.66 -15.94 -14.35
N LEU A 102 -5.66 -16.42 -13.63
CA LEU A 102 -4.72 -15.60 -12.87
C LEU A 102 -3.49 -15.31 -13.74
N GLU A 103 -3.12 -14.07 -13.84
CA GLU A 103 -1.90 -13.63 -14.49
C GLU A 103 -0.67 -14.02 -13.63
N THR A 104 0.37 -14.57 -14.26
CA THR A 104 1.64 -14.80 -13.58
C THR A 104 2.47 -13.52 -13.61
N LEU A 105 2.79 -12.98 -12.44
CA LEU A 105 3.64 -11.80 -12.33
C LEU A 105 5.11 -12.17 -12.23
N HIS A 106 5.93 -11.36 -12.88
CA HIS A 106 7.39 -11.43 -12.82
C HIS A 106 7.95 -10.18 -12.14
N PRO A 107 8.40 -10.28 -10.87
CA PRO A 107 8.97 -9.16 -10.16
C PRO A 107 10.15 -8.53 -10.90
N ASN A 108 10.25 -7.21 -10.84
CA ASN A 108 11.39 -6.48 -11.38
C ASN A 108 12.61 -6.53 -10.43
N LYS A 109 13.70 -5.85 -10.79
CA LYS A 109 14.94 -5.77 -9.99
C LYS A 109 14.72 -5.18 -8.58
N ASP A 110 13.67 -4.40 -8.41
CA ASP A 110 13.30 -3.75 -7.15
C ASP A 110 12.26 -4.57 -6.35
N ASN A 111 11.99 -5.81 -6.77
CA ASN A 111 10.97 -6.71 -6.24
C ASN A 111 9.55 -6.12 -6.27
N ASP A 112 9.25 -5.27 -7.25
CA ASP A 112 7.90 -4.82 -7.48
C ASP A 112 7.14 -5.89 -8.27
N TRP A 113 6.02 -6.33 -7.73
CA TRP A 113 5.14 -7.31 -8.39
C TRP A 113 4.31 -6.65 -9.50
N ILE A 114 3.89 -5.41 -9.25
CA ILE A 114 3.25 -4.56 -10.25
C ILE A 114 4.09 -3.30 -10.37
N ASN A 115 4.63 -3.04 -11.55
CA ASN A 115 5.47 -1.87 -11.77
C ASN A 115 4.59 -0.61 -11.89
N LEU A 116 4.51 0.14 -10.80
CA LEU A 116 3.84 1.45 -10.73
C LEU A 116 4.84 2.61 -10.62
N ARG A 117 6.15 2.34 -10.71
CA ARG A 117 7.19 3.37 -10.61
C ARG A 117 7.23 4.19 -11.88
N ASN A 118 7.21 5.51 -11.74
CA ASN A 118 7.48 6.41 -12.84
C ASN A 118 9.01 6.66 -12.91
N PRO A 119 9.71 6.25 -13.99
CA PRO A 119 11.16 6.42 -14.12
C PRO A 119 11.59 7.89 -14.10
N VAL A 120 10.73 8.81 -14.52
CA VAL A 120 10.99 10.25 -14.49
C VAL A 120 11.23 10.75 -13.06
N PHE A 121 10.68 10.07 -12.04
CA PHE A 121 10.90 10.47 -10.64
C PHE A 121 12.38 10.48 -10.23
N SER A 122 13.20 9.60 -10.81
CA SER A 122 14.64 9.53 -10.53
C SER A 122 15.43 10.69 -11.12
N THR A 123 14.84 11.47 -12.03
CA THR A 123 15.49 12.65 -12.64
C THR A 123 15.27 13.93 -11.84
N PHE A 124 14.36 13.92 -10.86
CA PHE A 124 14.13 15.08 -10.02
C PHE A 124 15.22 15.22 -8.95
N ILE A 125 15.60 16.47 -8.70
CA ILE A 125 16.48 16.79 -7.57
C ILE A 125 15.76 16.44 -6.27
N PRO A 126 16.30 15.55 -5.41
CA PRO A 126 15.67 15.20 -4.16
C PRO A 126 15.63 16.40 -3.20
N LEU A 127 14.61 16.49 -2.38
CA LEU A 127 14.49 17.57 -1.39
C LEU A 127 15.65 17.56 -0.39
N GLY A 128 16.16 16.39 -0.05
CA GLY A 128 17.30 16.23 0.84
C GLY A 128 17.71 14.76 0.95
N ASP A 129 18.95 14.50 1.30
CA ASP A 129 19.47 13.17 1.57
C ASP A 129 20.15 13.12 2.96
N LYS A 130 19.62 12.27 3.84
CA LYS A 130 20.17 12.11 5.20
C LYS A 130 21.41 11.24 5.25
N LYS A 131 21.62 10.41 4.23
CA LYS A 131 22.73 9.44 4.17
C LYS A 131 23.92 9.98 3.38
N GLU A 132 23.65 10.59 2.23
CA GLU A 132 24.68 11.08 1.30
C GLU A 132 24.64 12.61 1.20
N LYS A 133 25.35 13.29 2.09
CA LYS A 133 25.42 14.75 2.13
C LYS A 133 26.14 15.39 0.93
N SER A 134 26.87 14.61 0.15
CA SER A 134 27.57 15.05 -1.06
C SER A 134 26.70 15.08 -2.30
N LYS A 135 25.46 14.60 -2.21
CA LYS A 135 24.54 14.52 -3.33
C LYS A 135 23.83 15.84 -3.51
N GLU A 136 23.69 16.28 -4.76
CA GLU A 136 22.91 17.48 -5.08
C GLU A 136 21.46 17.31 -4.57
N THR A 137 21.05 18.22 -3.68
CA THR A 137 19.73 18.22 -3.08
C THR A 137 19.20 19.66 -2.98
N PHE A 138 17.86 19.82 -2.95
CA PHE A 138 17.25 21.14 -2.84
C PHE A 138 17.60 21.81 -1.49
N PHE A 139 17.64 21.03 -0.40
CA PHE A 139 18.08 21.47 0.91
C PHE A 139 19.42 20.83 1.25
N GLU A 140 20.52 21.59 1.17
CA GLU A 140 21.88 21.06 1.32
C GLU A 140 22.26 20.72 2.76
N LEU A 141 21.88 21.55 3.71
CA LEU A 141 22.38 21.46 5.09
C LEU A 141 21.39 20.82 6.07
N ILE A 142 20.20 21.39 6.18
CA ILE A 142 19.21 20.98 7.17
C ILE A 142 17.84 20.92 6.52
N TYR A 143 17.17 19.78 6.65
CA TYR A 143 15.76 19.66 6.33
C TYR A 143 15.05 18.76 7.34
N SER A 144 13.80 19.04 7.56
CA SER A 144 12.94 18.27 8.46
C SER A 144 11.51 18.30 7.92
N ASN A 145 10.75 17.26 8.20
CA ASN A 145 9.32 17.21 7.86
C ASN A 145 8.47 18.13 8.77
N GLY A 146 9.12 18.98 9.57
CA GLY A 146 8.48 19.77 10.58
C GLY A 146 8.22 19.02 11.89
N LEU A 147 7.57 19.69 12.81
CA LEU A 147 7.18 19.12 14.08
C LEU A 147 5.92 18.29 13.93
N LYS A 148 5.98 17.01 14.27
CA LYS A 148 4.83 16.10 14.25
C LYS A 148 4.53 15.64 15.68
N THR A 149 3.49 16.18 16.27
CA THR A 149 3.13 15.91 17.66
C THR A 149 2.25 14.68 17.82
N ASN A 150 1.45 14.31 16.80
CA ASN A 150 0.37 13.33 16.85
C ASN A 150 -0.69 13.62 17.94
N ARG A 151 -0.64 14.80 18.56
CA ARG A 151 -1.54 15.28 19.61
C ARG A 151 -1.83 16.76 19.46
N ASP A 152 -2.17 17.18 18.23
CA ASP A 152 -2.28 18.60 17.87
C ASP A 152 -3.30 19.36 18.73
N THR A 153 -4.41 18.75 19.12
CA THR A 153 -5.40 19.34 20.03
C THR A 153 -4.87 19.66 21.43
N TRP A 154 -3.76 19.03 21.85
CA TRP A 154 -3.12 19.27 23.13
C TRP A 154 -1.99 20.28 23.06
N VAL A 155 -1.24 20.28 21.95
CA VAL A 155 0.01 21.08 21.82
C VAL A 155 -0.19 22.38 21.05
N TYR A 156 -1.34 22.57 20.41
CA TYR A 156 -1.71 23.82 19.78
C TYR A 156 -2.86 24.47 20.53
N ASN A 157 -2.61 25.64 21.13
CA ASN A 157 -3.62 26.43 21.82
C ASN A 157 -3.31 27.92 21.67
N SER A 158 -4.33 28.73 21.46
CA SER A 158 -4.21 30.20 21.40
C SER A 158 -3.93 30.81 22.79
N SER A 159 -4.23 30.11 23.88
CA SER A 159 -3.94 30.52 25.24
C SER A 159 -2.68 29.81 25.78
N ARG A 160 -1.68 30.60 26.17
CA ARG A 160 -0.44 30.09 26.79
C ARG A 160 -0.71 29.34 28.09
N THR A 161 -1.66 29.83 28.91
CA THR A 161 -2.02 29.21 30.19
C THR A 161 -2.66 27.84 29.96
N ALA A 162 -3.68 27.77 29.10
CA ALA A 162 -4.33 26.50 28.77
C ALA A 162 -3.36 25.50 28.11
N LEU A 163 -2.42 25.97 27.29
CA LEU A 163 -1.39 25.11 26.73
C LEU A 163 -0.49 24.51 27.83
N ALA A 164 -0.05 25.34 28.79
CA ALA A 164 0.78 24.89 29.91
C ALA A 164 0.06 23.85 30.78
N GLU A 165 -1.22 24.07 31.06
CA GLU A 165 -2.07 23.12 31.78
C GLU A 165 -2.20 21.78 31.04
N ASN A 166 -2.51 21.82 29.74
CA ASN A 166 -2.58 20.61 28.89
C ASN A 166 -1.27 19.84 28.92
N MET A 167 -0.14 20.54 28.76
CA MET A 167 1.18 19.89 28.75
C MET A 167 1.54 19.29 30.10
N THR A 168 1.17 19.94 31.21
CA THR A 168 1.39 19.41 32.57
C THR A 168 0.57 18.14 32.83
N GLN A 169 -0.63 18.03 32.24
CA GLN A 169 -1.46 16.83 32.35
C GLN A 169 -0.97 15.68 31.45
N CYS A 170 -0.15 15.96 30.45
CA CYS A 170 0.39 14.96 29.52
C CYS A 170 1.65 14.24 30.03
N ILE A 171 2.31 14.77 31.06
CA ILE A 171 3.51 14.25 31.68
C ILE A 171 3.13 13.40 32.91
#